data_5337855fcb9ddaf57f6157442347f592
#
_entry.id   5337855fcb9ddaf57f6157442347f592
#
_cell.length_a   1.000
_cell.length_b   1.000
_cell.length_c   1.000
_cell.angle_alpha   90.00
_cell.angle_beta   90.00
_cell.angle_gamma   90.00
#
_symmetry.space_group_name_H-M   'P 1'
#
loop_
_entity.id
_entity.type
_entity.pdbx_description
1 polymer ?
#
loop_
_entity_poly.entity_id
_entity_poly.type
_entity_poly.pdbx_seq_one_letter_code
_entity_poly.pdbx_strand_id
1 'polypeptide(L)' 'MKRRDLIKKLEENGWHYLRDGGNHDIYSNGKRIEPIERHREINEILAKKILKRNGIK' A
#
# COMPACT_ATOMS: atom_id res chain seq x y z
N MET A 1 -3.72 11.23 -0.37
CA MET A 1 -4.46 10.14 -1.04
C MET A 1 -5.26 9.35 -0.01
N LYS A 2 -6.49 9.04 -0.32
CA LYS A 2 -7.29 8.20 0.57
C LYS A 2 -6.71 6.80 0.61
N ARG A 3 -6.67 6.21 1.81
CA ARG A 3 -6.12 4.87 2.00
C ARG A 3 -6.81 3.86 1.08
N ARG A 4 -8.14 3.93 0.98
CA ARG A 4 -8.90 3.00 0.12
C ARG A 4 -8.48 3.09 -1.35
N ASP A 5 -8.12 4.29 -1.81
CA ASP A 5 -7.68 4.49 -3.20
C ASP A 5 -6.28 3.91 -3.40
N LEU A 6 -5.40 4.07 -2.42
CA LEU A 6 -4.07 3.47 -2.46
C LEU A 6 -4.17 1.94 -2.49
N ILE A 7 -4.99 1.38 -1.60
CA ILE A 7 -5.20 -0.07 -1.54
C ILE A 7 -5.75 -0.59 -2.87
N LYS A 8 -6.72 0.13 -3.45
CA LYS A 8 -7.30 -0.26 -4.74
C LYS A 8 -6.23 -0.33 -5.83
N LYS A 9 -5.35 0.67 -5.89
CA LYS A 9 -4.25 0.67 -6.86
C LYS A 9 -3.31 -0.51 -6.64
N LEU A 10 -3.01 -0.82 -5.40
CA LEU A 10 -2.17 -1.97 -5.07
C LEU A 10 -2.85 -3.26 -5.52
N GLU A 11 -4.13 -3.44 -5.18
CA GLU A 11 -4.86 -4.65 -5.55
C GLU A 11 -4.96 -4.84 -7.06
N GLU A 12 -5.12 -3.74 -7.80
CA GLU A 12 -5.16 -3.79 -9.26
C GLU A 12 -3.82 -4.22 -9.86
N ASN A 13 -2.75 -4.16 -9.07
CA ASN A 13 -1.41 -4.52 -9.49
C ASN A 13 -0.89 -5.79 -8.80
N GLY A 14 -1.79 -6.64 -8.33
CA GLY A 14 -1.44 -7.94 -7.78
C GLY A 14 -1.00 -7.95 -6.33
N TRP A 15 -1.25 -6.86 -5.62
CA TRP A 15 -0.96 -6.79 -4.18
C TRP A 15 -2.18 -7.22 -3.39
N HIS A 16 -1.95 -7.80 -2.24
CA HIS A 16 -3.03 -8.25 -1.35
C HIS A 16 -2.57 -8.15 0.11
N TYR A 17 -3.55 -8.12 1.00
CA TYR A 17 -3.29 -8.12 2.43
C TYR A 17 -2.59 -9.42 2.82
N LEU A 18 -1.46 -9.31 3.51
CA LEU A 18 -0.69 -10.47 3.94
C LEU A 18 -0.89 -10.77 5.43
N ARG A 19 -0.70 -9.76 6.26
CA ARG A 19 -0.80 -9.95 7.71
C ARG A 19 -0.84 -8.60 8.44
N ASP A 20 -1.18 -8.67 9.73
CA ASP A 20 -1.11 -7.53 10.64
C ASP A 20 0.37 -7.26 10.97
N GLY A 21 0.79 -6.03 10.87
CA GLY A 21 2.15 -5.59 11.19
C GLY A 21 2.19 -4.60 12.34
N GLY A 22 1.32 -4.76 13.34
CA GLY A 22 1.24 -3.83 14.46
C GLY A 22 0.38 -2.63 14.09
N ASN A 23 0.97 -1.45 13.91
CA ASN A 23 0.24 -0.25 13.53
C ASN A 23 0.01 -0.15 12.02
N HIS A 24 0.40 -1.17 11.27
CA HIS A 24 0.29 -1.19 9.82
C HIS A 24 -0.31 -2.50 9.36
N ASP A 25 -0.94 -2.47 8.20
CA ASP A 25 -1.33 -3.68 7.49
C ASP A 25 -0.25 -3.97 6.45
N ILE A 26 0.27 -5.20 6.46
CA ILE A 26 1.32 -5.58 5.52
C ILE A 26 0.67 -6.12 4.24
N TYR A 27 0.97 -5.46 3.13
CA TYR A 27 0.53 -5.89 1.81
C TYR A 27 1.70 -6.52 1.05
N SER A 28 1.40 -7.44 0.16
CA SER A 28 2.41 -8.17 -0.59
C SER A 28 1.96 -8.44 -2.02
N ASN A 29 2.92 -8.50 -2.92
CA ASN A 29 2.68 -8.96 -4.31
C ASN A 29 3.32 -10.33 -4.54
N GLY A 30 3.75 -11.00 -3.46
CA GLY A 30 4.44 -12.29 -3.56
C GLY A 30 5.95 -12.18 -3.62
N LYS A 31 6.48 -11.01 -3.96
CA LYS A 31 7.94 -10.77 -4.06
C LYS A 31 8.39 -9.68 -3.10
N ARG A 32 7.51 -8.70 -2.86
CA ARG A 32 7.81 -7.55 -2.01
C ARG A 32 6.70 -7.35 -1.01
N ILE A 33 7.00 -6.63 0.05
CA ILE A 33 6.00 -6.25 1.05
C ILE A 33 6.04 -4.74 1.24
N GLU A 34 4.88 -4.17 1.59
CA GLU A 34 4.75 -2.76 1.93
C GLU A 34 3.89 -2.63 3.17
N PRO A 35 4.38 -1.96 4.22
CA PRO A 35 3.54 -1.64 5.37
C PRO A 35 2.66 -0.44 5.00
N ILE A 36 1.36 -0.62 5.11
CA ILE A 36 0.39 0.43 4.79
C ILE A 36 -0.26 0.91 6.08
N GLU A 37 -0.14 2.20 6.35
CA GLU A 37 -0.73 2.81 7.54
C GLU A 37 -2.25 2.62 7.57
N ARG A 38 -2.82 2.55 8.77
CA ARG A 38 -4.27 2.38 8.94
C ARG A 38 -5.05 3.68 8.95
N HIS A 39 -4.38 4.82 8.76
CA HIS A 39 -5.05 6.11 8.68
C HIS A 39 -5.89 6.20 7.41
N ARG A 40 -7.04 6.84 7.50
CA ARG A 40 -7.95 7.00 6.36
C ARG A 40 -7.32 7.83 5.24
N GLU A 41 -6.47 8.78 5.62
CA GLU A 41 -5.71 9.59 4.67
C GLU A 41 -4.24 9.22 4.78
N ILE A 42 -3.64 8.87 3.64
CA ILE A 42 -2.21 8.61 3.56
C ILE A 42 -1.54 9.87 3.02
N ASN A 43 -0.46 10.29 3.66
CA ASN A 43 0.33 11.43 3.19
C ASN A 43 0.60 11.25 1.70
N GLU A 44 0.33 12.30 0.92
CA GLU A 44 0.44 12.24 -0.54
C GLU A 44 1.85 11.86 -1.01
N ILE A 45 2.87 12.40 -0.34
CA ILE A 45 4.26 12.10 -0.68
C ILE A 45 4.57 10.63 -0.44
N LEU A 46 4.12 10.10 0.71
CA LEU A 46 4.32 8.70 1.05
C LEU A 46 3.58 7.79 0.07
N ALA A 47 2.32 8.09 -0.23
CA ALA A 47 1.53 7.30 -1.18
C ALA A 47 2.22 7.23 -2.54
N LYS A 48 2.68 8.37 -3.04
CA LYS A 48 3.37 8.43 -4.33
C LYS A 48 4.68 7.65 -4.31
N LYS A 49 5.43 7.70 -3.20
CA LYS A 49 6.65 6.92 -3.05
C LYS A 49 6.37 5.42 -3.11
N ILE A 50 5.33 4.98 -2.40
CA ILE A 50 4.94 3.57 -2.40
C ILE A 50 4.63 3.11 -3.83
N LEU A 51 3.80 3.86 -4.53
CA LEU A 51 3.42 3.51 -5.89
C LEU A 51 4.62 3.53 -6.84
N LYS A 52 5.42 4.58 -6.77
CA LYS A 52 6.56 4.76 -7.68
C LYS A 52 7.62 3.69 -7.51
N ARG A 53 8.00 3.39 -6.26
CA ARG A 53 9.07 2.40 -6.02
C ARG A 53 8.65 0.98 -6.38
N ASN A 54 7.36 0.76 -6.54
CA ASN A 54 6.82 -0.54 -6.94
C ASN A 54 6.34 -0.58 -8.39
N GLY A 55 6.63 0.47 -9.15
CA GLY A 55 6.30 0.53 -10.55
C GLY A 55 4.80 0.65 -10.85
N ILE A 56 4.04 1.17 -9.91
CA ILE A 56 2.58 1.34 -10.04
C ILE A 56 2.28 2.78 -10.43
N LYS A 57 1.51 2.96 -11.48
CA LYS A 57 1.13 4.28 -11.99
C LYS A 57 -0.18 4.78 -11.39
#